data_42b6ecab6e4cfd856f439823e8faf821
#
_entry.id   42b6ecab6e4cfd856f439823e8faf821
#
_cell.length_a   1.000
_cell.length_b   1.000
_cell.length_c   1.000
_cell.angle_alpha   90.00
_cell.angle_beta   90.00
_cell.angle_gamma   90.00
#
_symmetry.space_group_name_H-M   'P 1'
#
loop_
_entity.id
_entity.type
_entity.pdbx_description
1 polymer ?
#
loop_
_entity_poly.entity_id
_entity_poly.type
_entity_poly.pdbx_seq_one_letter_code
_entity_poly.pdbx_strand_id
1 'polypeptide(L)'
;KSLGLTINTFQSPSDAHVLDLKSNPLGHGSLTRWTFSEVGGLDTSKFVEPKLIHYPSFDDRKIPAFIYANKTKEPQPVIIYIHGGPEGQSRPSFSSTFQLWMKNLGAAVITPNVRGSEGYGKEYLSLDNGFNRENSVKDIGALLDWIETQPNLDSKRVAVYGGSYGGYMVLASAVHYSDRLKAAVDIVGISNFVTFLKNTKDYRRDLRRVEYGDERDPEMEKFLQSIS
;
A
#
# COMPACT_ATOMS: atom_id res chain seq x y z
N LYS A 1 3.53 -36.80 -5.22
CA LYS A 1 3.64 -35.51 -5.94
C LYS A 1 3.89 -34.41 -4.91
N SER A 2 4.68 -33.41 -5.26
CA SER A 2 4.99 -32.29 -4.38
C SER A 2 4.85 -30.96 -5.15
N LEU A 3 4.60 -29.89 -4.41
CA LEU A 3 4.51 -28.53 -4.91
C LEU A 3 5.56 -27.66 -4.20
N GLY A 4 6.41 -26.99 -4.97
CA GLY A 4 7.32 -25.96 -4.48
C GLY A 4 6.56 -24.64 -4.27
N LEU A 5 6.79 -23.99 -3.13
CA LEU A 5 6.13 -22.74 -2.76
C LEU A 5 7.15 -21.75 -2.24
N THR A 6 6.96 -20.47 -2.52
CA THR A 6 7.59 -19.38 -1.79
C THR A 6 6.53 -18.78 -0.86
N ILE A 7 6.79 -18.82 0.45
CA ILE A 7 5.84 -18.33 1.47
C ILE A 7 6.47 -17.17 2.22
N ASN A 8 5.73 -16.08 2.29
CA ASN A 8 6.01 -14.90 3.10
C ASN A 8 4.84 -14.68 4.06
N THR A 9 5.12 -14.31 5.29
CA THR A 9 4.11 -13.95 6.30
C THR A 9 4.55 -12.67 6.99
N PHE A 10 3.73 -12.11 7.86
CA PHE A 10 4.14 -10.94 8.66
C PHE A 10 5.30 -11.25 9.63
N GLN A 11 5.56 -12.52 9.94
CA GLN A 11 6.63 -12.98 10.85
C GLN A 11 7.86 -13.53 10.12
N SER A 12 7.75 -13.88 8.85
CA SER A 12 8.82 -14.55 8.13
C SER A 12 9.04 -13.94 6.75
N PRO A 13 10.28 -13.61 6.38
CA PRO A 13 10.63 -13.30 5.00
C PRO A 13 10.23 -14.44 4.05
N SER A 14 10.36 -14.18 2.75
CA SER A 14 10.10 -15.19 1.73
C SER A 14 11.09 -16.35 1.83
N ASP A 15 10.57 -17.55 2.09
CA ASP A 15 11.33 -18.78 2.15
C ASP A 15 10.75 -19.85 1.23
N ALA A 16 11.62 -20.74 0.74
CA ALA A 16 11.24 -21.90 -0.04
C ALA A 16 10.63 -22.99 0.85
N HIS A 17 9.52 -23.51 0.41
CA HIS A 17 8.78 -24.59 1.07
C HIS A 17 8.41 -25.66 0.05
N VAL A 18 8.22 -26.89 0.54
CA VAL A 18 7.68 -28.00 -0.24
C VAL A 18 6.45 -28.54 0.45
N LEU A 19 5.34 -28.57 -0.28
CA LEU A 19 4.09 -29.20 0.13
C LEU A 19 4.01 -30.61 -0.48
N ASP A 20 3.95 -31.66 0.35
CA ASP A 20 3.72 -33.02 -0.11
C ASP A 20 2.23 -33.24 -0.37
N LEU A 21 1.88 -33.57 -1.61
CA LEU A 21 0.50 -33.81 -2.06
C LEU A 21 0.09 -35.29 -1.97
N LYS A 22 0.94 -36.18 -1.43
CA LYS A 22 0.71 -37.65 -1.51
C LYS A 22 -0.31 -38.18 -0.53
N SER A 23 -0.48 -37.53 0.60
CA SER A 23 -1.01 -38.23 1.77
C SER A 23 -2.51 -38.14 1.98
N ASN A 24 -3.24 -37.25 1.30
CA ASN A 24 -4.69 -37.18 1.47
C ASN A 24 -5.36 -36.37 0.33
N PRO A 25 -6.28 -36.95 -0.44
CA PRO A 25 -7.06 -36.20 -1.44
C PRO A 25 -8.00 -35.14 -0.85
N LEU A 26 -8.25 -35.16 0.46
CA LEU A 26 -9.09 -34.22 1.20
C LEU A 26 -8.34 -33.50 2.33
N GLY A 27 -7.06 -33.80 2.53
CA GLY A 27 -6.24 -33.23 3.60
C GLY A 27 -5.04 -32.47 3.07
N HIS A 28 -4.55 -31.55 3.89
CA HIS A 28 -3.30 -30.84 3.62
C HIS A 28 -2.13 -31.80 3.81
N GLY A 29 -1.26 -31.93 2.82
CA GLY A 29 -0.01 -32.65 2.95
C GLY A 29 0.95 -31.96 3.93
N SER A 30 2.07 -32.60 4.25
CA SER A 30 3.09 -31.98 5.09
C SER A 30 3.76 -30.82 4.35
N LEU A 31 3.89 -29.68 5.02
CA LEU A 31 4.64 -28.51 4.55
C LEU A 31 6.03 -28.54 5.21
N THR A 32 7.07 -28.59 4.41
CA THR A 32 8.46 -28.57 4.87
C THR A 32 9.12 -27.27 4.42
N ARG A 33 9.67 -26.48 5.34
CA ARG A 33 10.49 -25.30 5.04
C ARG A 33 11.90 -25.74 4.69
N TRP A 34 12.45 -25.21 3.62
CA TRP A 34 13.78 -25.57 3.09
C TRP A 34 14.82 -24.49 3.27
N THR A 35 14.41 -23.21 3.24
CA THR A 35 15.32 -22.09 3.46
C THR A 35 14.93 -21.31 4.70
N PHE A 36 15.91 -20.62 5.30
CA PHE A 36 15.74 -19.87 6.55
C PHE A 36 16.40 -18.51 6.37
N SER A 37 15.63 -17.55 5.85
CA SER A 37 16.09 -16.19 5.62
C SER A 37 16.46 -15.52 6.93
N GLU A 38 17.55 -14.75 6.89
CA GLU A 38 18.05 -13.97 8.03
C GLU A 38 17.08 -12.83 8.39
N VAL A 39 16.85 -12.64 9.67
CA VAL A 39 15.98 -11.58 10.22
C VAL A 39 16.74 -10.60 11.13
N GLY A 40 18.08 -10.60 11.09
CA GLY A 40 18.92 -9.70 11.88
C GLY A 40 18.87 -9.94 13.39
N GLY A 41 18.64 -11.19 13.81
CA GLY A 41 18.51 -11.54 15.24
C GLY A 41 17.25 -11.01 15.92
N LEU A 42 16.26 -10.55 15.15
CA LEU A 42 14.99 -10.08 15.69
C LEU A 42 14.12 -11.26 16.16
N ASP A 43 13.43 -11.08 17.28
CA ASP A 43 12.43 -12.04 17.76
C ASP A 43 11.11 -11.83 17.00
N THR A 44 10.93 -12.57 15.93
CA THR A 44 9.77 -12.47 15.05
C THR A 44 8.46 -12.91 15.71
N SER A 45 8.54 -13.66 16.83
CA SER A 45 7.33 -14.05 17.59
C SER A 45 6.63 -12.84 18.22
N LYS A 46 7.34 -11.72 18.38
CA LYS A 46 6.82 -10.45 18.91
C LYS A 46 6.26 -9.52 17.84
N PHE A 47 6.36 -9.89 16.58
CA PHE A 47 5.86 -9.05 15.49
C PHE A 47 4.34 -8.98 15.53
N VAL A 48 3.84 -7.78 15.23
CA VAL A 48 2.40 -7.52 15.25
C VAL A 48 1.75 -8.06 14.00
N GLU A 49 0.73 -8.90 14.19
CA GLU A 49 -0.12 -9.39 13.12
C GLU A 49 -1.02 -8.27 12.60
N PRO A 50 -0.97 -7.97 11.28
CA PRO A 50 -1.85 -6.97 10.71
C PRO A 50 -3.31 -7.44 10.67
N LYS A 51 -4.22 -6.50 10.84
CA LYS A 51 -5.66 -6.74 10.70
C LYS A 51 -6.15 -6.12 9.41
N LEU A 52 -6.96 -6.87 8.65
CA LEU A 52 -7.70 -6.30 7.53
C LEU A 52 -8.85 -5.45 8.08
N ILE A 53 -8.88 -4.21 7.64
CA ILE A 53 -9.96 -3.26 7.91
C ILE A 53 -10.57 -2.77 6.61
N HIS A 54 -11.77 -2.19 6.70
CA HIS A 54 -12.40 -1.47 5.61
C HIS A 54 -12.90 -0.13 6.14
N TYR A 55 -12.63 0.94 5.41
CA TYR A 55 -13.14 2.26 5.74
C TYR A 55 -13.98 2.82 4.58
N PRO A 56 -15.04 3.62 4.86
CA PRO A 56 -15.84 4.23 3.80
C PRO A 56 -15.03 5.36 3.13
N SER A 57 -15.11 5.45 1.82
CA SER A 57 -14.56 6.58 1.05
C SER A 57 -15.64 7.63 0.76
N PHE A 58 -15.28 8.67 0.02
CA PHE A 58 -16.13 9.82 -0.32
C PHE A 58 -17.42 9.45 -1.11
N ASP A 59 -17.44 8.25 -1.69
CA ASP A 59 -18.57 7.68 -2.46
C ASP A 59 -19.16 6.43 -1.80
N ASP A 60 -19.00 6.29 -0.48
CA ASP A 60 -19.42 5.15 0.35
C ASP A 60 -18.76 3.80 -0.03
N ARG A 61 -17.80 3.80 -0.96
CA ARG A 61 -17.02 2.62 -1.32
C ARG A 61 -16.17 2.18 -0.12
N LYS A 62 -16.20 0.90 0.18
CA LYS A 62 -15.37 0.32 1.24
C LYS A 62 -13.96 0.07 0.72
N ILE A 63 -13.00 0.84 1.20
CA ILE A 63 -11.59 0.71 0.83
C ILE A 63 -10.90 -0.24 1.81
N PRO A 64 -10.27 -1.33 1.34
CA PRO A 64 -9.54 -2.26 2.19
C PRO A 64 -8.18 -1.68 2.57
N ALA A 65 -7.75 -1.95 3.81
CA ALA A 65 -6.42 -1.63 4.29
C ALA A 65 -5.96 -2.66 5.33
N PHE A 66 -4.65 -2.82 5.49
CA PHE A 66 -4.11 -3.55 6.64
C PHE A 66 -3.61 -2.55 7.67
N ILE A 67 -3.92 -2.82 8.94
CA ILE A 67 -3.43 -2.04 10.07
C ILE A 67 -2.55 -2.90 10.98
N TYR A 68 -1.34 -2.42 11.23
CA TYR A 68 -0.41 -2.93 12.23
C TYR A 68 -0.43 -1.95 13.41
N ALA A 69 -0.93 -2.37 14.55
CA ALA A 69 -1.02 -1.52 15.73
C ALA A 69 -0.67 -2.28 17.01
N ASN A 70 0.16 -1.68 17.86
CA ASN A 70 0.47 -2.22 19.17
C ASN A 70 -0.75 -2.16 20.10
N LYS A 71 -0.80 -3.06 21.07
CA LYS A 71 -1.77 -2.96 22.17
C LYS A 71 -1.24 -1.94 23.20
N THR A 72 -1.70 -0.71 23.13
CA THR A 72 -1.32 0.38 24.04
C THR A 72 -2.56 1.02 24.65
N LYS A 73 -2.35 1.73 25.79
CA LYS A 73 -3.42 2.54 26.41
C LYS A 73 -3.55 3.91 25.74
N GLU A 74 -2.43 4.46 25.27
CA GLU A 74 -2.37 5.77 24.63
C GLU A 74 -2.57 5.68 23.13
N PRO A 75 -3.22 6.68 22.51
CA PRO A 75 -3.36 6.74 21.05
C PRO A 75 -2.00 6.79 20.35
N GLN A 76 -1.83 5.95 19.34
CA GLN A 76 -0.59 5.81 18.58
C GLN A 76 -0.50 6.82 17.45
N PRO A 77 0.68 7.41 17.19
CA PRO A 77 0.96 8.08 15.91
C PRO A 77 0.68 7.12 14.74
N VAL A 78 0.34 7.66 13.59
CA VAL A 78 0.00 6.84 12.41
C VAL A 78 0.97 7.11 11.28
N ILE A 79 1.45 6.06 10.64
CA ILE A 79 2.15 6.12 9.36
C ILE A 79 1.27 5.44 8.31
N ILE A 80 0.80 6.20 7.33
CA ILE A 80 0.09 5.67 6.18
C ILE A 80 1.15 5.32 5.14
N TYR A 81 1.36 4.03 4.89
CA TYR A 81 2.26 3.54 3.86
C TYR A 81 1.49 3.26 2.58
N ILE A 82 1.76 4.02 1.53
CA ILE A 82 1.07 3.94 0.24
C ILE A 82 1.97 3.19 -0.75
N HIS A 83 1.46 2.06 -1.26
CA HIS A 83 2.22 1.25 -2.22
C HIS A 83 2.35 1.93 -3.59
N GLY A 84 3.35 1.51 -4.35
CA GLY A 84 3.54 1.93 -5.74
C GLY A 84 2.65 1.16 -6.71
N GLY A 85 2.70 1.54 -7.96
CA GLY A 85 1.94 0.90 -9.03
C GLY A 85 1.40 1.94 -10.00
N PRO A 86 0.10 2.36 -9.91
CA PRO A 86 -0.96 2.08 -8.93
C PRO A 86 -1.42 0.63 -8.87
N GLU A 87 -1.30 -0.09 -9.99
CA GLU A 87 -1.63 -1.51 -10.11
C GLU A 87 -0.67 -2.38 -9.26
N GLY A 88 -0.69 -2.18 -7.95
CA GLY A 88 0.01 -2.92 -6.93
C GLY A 88 -0.93 -3.29 -5.79
N GLN A 89 -0.42 -3.95 -4.77
CA GLN A 89 -1.21 -4.37 -3.61
C GLN A 89 -0.37 -4.41 -2.34
N SER A 90 -0.86 -3.81 -1.27
CA SER A 90 -0.37 -4.07 0.07
C SER A 90 -0.93 -5.40 0.58
N ARG A 91 -0.04 -6.25 1.09
CA ARG A 91 -0.36 -7.57 1.67
C ARG A 91 0.23 -7.70 3.07
N PRO A 92 -0.28 -8.61 3.91
CA PRO A 92 0.27 -8.87 5.24
C PRO A 92 1.60 -9.63 5.15
N SER A 93 2.65 -8.96 4.66
CA SER A 93 3.97 -9.52 4.45
C SER A 93 4.97 -9.06 5.50
N PHE A 94 6.10 -9.77 5.61
CA PHE A 94 7.21 -9.36 6.46
C PHE A 94 7.75 -7.99 6.03
N SER A 95 7.88 -7.09 7.00
CA SER A 95 8.52 -5.79 6.83
C SER A 95 9.28 -5.41 8.09
N SER A 96 10.61 -5.49 8.05
CA SER A 96 11.47 -5.02 9.12
C SER A 96 11.29 -3.53 9.41
N THR A 97 11.02 -2.74 8.36
CA THR A 97 10.76 -1.29 8.46
C THR A 97 9.51 -0.99 9.28
N PHE A 98 8.42 -1.71 9.05
CA PHE A 98 7.19 -1.52 9.84
C PHE A 98 7.41 -1.87 11.31
N GLN A 99 8.09 -2.99 11.57
CA GLN A 99 8.43 -3.40 12.93
C GLN A 99 9.35 -2.39 13.63
N LEU A 100 10.29 -1.78 12.88
CA LEU A 100 11.15 -0.72 13.37
C LEU A 100 10.34 0.53 13.78
N TRP A 101 9.42 0.99 12.90
CA TRP A 101 8.58 2.15 13.19
C TRP A 101 7.66 1.90 14.40
N MET A 102 7.06 0.72 14.46
CA MET A 102 6.21 0.33 15.58
C MET A 102 6.97 0.27 16.90
N LYS A 103 8.18 -0.28 16.88
CA LYS A 103 9.02 -0.42 18.07
C LYS A 103 9.61 0.91 18.52
N ASN A 104 10.18 1.70 17.62
CA ASN A 104 10.98 2.88 17.98
C ASN A 104 10.13 4.15 18.04
N LEU A 105 9.08 4.27 17.23
CA LEU A 105 8.20 5.45 17.20
C LEU A 105 6.86 5.21 17.92
N GLY A 106 6.58 3.96 18.32
CA GLY A 106 5.28 3.60 18.88
C GLY A 106 4.13 3.79 17.87
N ALA A 107 4.43 3.90 16.58
CA ALA A 107 3.46 4.22 15.56
C ALA A 107 2.63 3.00 15.13
N ALA A 108 1.35 3.20 14.85
CA ALA A 108 0.58 2.28 14.02
C ALA A 108 0.93 2.50 12.55
N VAL A 109 0.96 1.42 11.76
CA VAL A 109 1.17 1.49 10.30
C VAL A 109 -0.11 1.05 9.61
N ILE A 110 -0.62 1.87 8.69
CA ILE A 110 -1.79 1.55 7.88
C ILE A 110 -1.36 1.48 6.41
N THR A 111 -1.69 0.38 5.75
CA THR A 111 -1.34 0.15 4.35
C THR A 111 -2.62 0.02 3.52
N PRO A 112 -3.18 1.14 3.02
CA PRO A 112 -4.41 1.11 2.23
C PRO A 112 -4.17 0.48 0.86
N ASN A 113 -5.17 -0.25 0.37
CA ASN A 113 -5.31 -0.62 -1.02
C ASN A 113 -6.36 0.29 -1.65
N VAL A 114 -5.96 1.52 -1.96
CA VAL A 114 -6.83 2.52 -2.59
C VAL A 114 -7.37 2.00 -3.93
N ARG A 115 -8.44 2.62 -4.45
CA ARG A 115 -8.90 2.30 -5.81
C ARG A 115 -7.75 2.36 -6.80
N GLY A 116 -7.74 1.46 -7.81
CA GLY A 116 -6.60 1.23 -8.69
C GLY A 116 -5.68 0.10 -8.24
N SER A 117 -5.78 -0.37 -6.98
CA SER A 117 -5.00 -1.50 -6.49
C SER A 117 -5.43 -2.82 -7.13
N GLU A 118 -4.46 -3.70 -7.40
CA GLU A 118 -4.72 -5.06 -7.89
C GLU A 118 -5.28 -5.98 -6.80
N GLY A 119 -5.82 -7.14 -7.21
CA GLY A 119 -6.33 -8.17 -6.31
C GLY A 119 -7.80 -8.03 -5.94
N TYR A 120 -8.48 -6.96 -6.36
CA TYR A 120 -9.89 -6.67 -6.06
C TYR A 120 -10.80 -6.68 -7.30
N GLY A 121 -10.29 -7.23 -8.41
CA GLY A 121 -11.00 -7.35 -9.68
C GLY A 121 -10.77 -6.18 -10.64
N LYS A 122 -11.14 -6.38 -11.92
CA LYS A 122 -10.86 -5.42 -13.00
C LYS A 122 -11.57 -4.08 -12.80
N GLU A 123 -12.78 -4.10 -12.27
CA GLU A 123 -13.52 -2.86 -11.97
C GLU A 123 -12.74 -2.00 -10.98
N TYR A 124 -12.31 -2.58 -9.85
CA TYR A 124 -11.56 -1.86 -8.82
C TYR A 124 -10.22 -1.32 -9.36
N LEU A 125 -9.54 -2.11 -10.20
CA LEU A 125 -8.27 -1.77 -10.82
C LEU A 125 -8.36 -0.52 -11.71
N SER A 126 -9.50 -0.30 -12.40
CA SER A 126 -9.68 0.81 -13.34
C SER A 126 -10.32 2.07 -12.73
N LEU A 127 -10.67 2.05 -11.43
CA LEU A 127 -11.43 3.13 -10.80
C LEU A 127 -10.69 4.47 -10.69
N ASP A 128 -9.38 4.47 -10.84
CA ASP A 128 -8.55 5.67 -10.79
C ASP A 128 -7.86 6.00 -12.13
N ASN A 129 -8.24 5.32 -13.23
CA ASN A 129 -7.61 5.55 -14.53
C ASN A 129 -8.00 6.91 -15.14
N GLY A 130 -7.03 7.51 -15.85
CA GLY A 130 -7.21 8.76 -16.59
C GLY A 130 -7.75 9.90 -15.71
N PHE A 131 -8.85 10.53 -16.09
CA PHE A 131 -9.49 11.64 -15.37
C PHE A 131 -9.92 11.33 -13.93
N ASN A 132 -9.95 10.05 -13.54
CA ASN A 132 -10.29 9.63 -12.19
C ASN A 132 -9.07 9.53 -11.25
N ARG A 133 -7.88 9.91 -11.70
CA ARG A 133 -6.62 9.71 -10.98
C ARG A 133 -6.65 10.19 -9.53
N GLU A 134 -7.20 11.37 -9.28
CA GLU A 134 -7.29 11.92 -7.93
C GLU A 134 -8.34 11.25 -7.02
N ASN A 135 -9.16 10.35 -7.55
CA ASN A 135 -10.11 9.62 -6.70
C ASN A 135 -9.37 8.67 -5.72
N SER A 136 -8.20 8.16 -6.10
CA SER A 136 -7.33 7.41 -5.17
C SER A 136 -6.75 8.30 -4.06
N VAL A 137 -6.46 9.58 -4.35
CA VAL A 137 -6.03 10.56 -3.34
C VAL A 137 -7.17 10.89 -2.36
N LYS A 138 -8.41 10.97 -2.85
CA LYS A 138 -9.59 11.14 -1.98
C LYS A 138 -9.80 9.94 -1.04
N ASP A 139 -9.39 8.73 -1.43
CA ASP A 139 -9.39 7.57 -0.52
C ASP A 139 -8.44 7.78 0.66
N ILE A 140 -7.31 8.50 0.47
CA ILE A 140 -6.43 8.88 1.59
C ILE A 140 -7.10 9.92 2.49
N GLY A 141 -7.80 10.91 1.92
CA GLY A 141 -8.61 11.86 2.70
C GLY A 141 -9.64 11.15 3.58
N ALA A 142 -10.37 10.20 3.01
CA ALA A 142 -11.34 9.38 3.74
C ALA A 142 -10.68 8.49 4.81
N LEU A 143 -9.45 8.01 4.57
CA LEU A 143 -8.68 7.30 5.59
C LEU A 143 -8.32 8.22 6.77
N LEU A 144 -7.97 9.47 6.50
CA LEU A 144 -7.73 10.46 7.56
C LEU A 144 -8.99 10.68 8.39
N ASP A 145 -10.18 10.80 7.76
CA ASP A 145 -11.47 10.91 8.46
C ASP A 145 -11.73 9.67 9.33
N TRP A 146 -11.48 8.48 8.79
CA TRP A 146 -11.63 7.24 9.54
C TRP A 146 -10.68 7.18 10.74
N ILE A 147 -9.42 7.60 10.60
CA ILE A 147 -8.44 7.64 11.70
C ILE A 147 -8.96 8.50 12.87
N GLU A 148 -9.62 9.62 12.60
CA GLU A 148 -10.21 10.49 13.64
C GLU A 148 -11.28 9.79 14.46
N THR A 149 -11.95 8.78 13.90
CA THR A 149 -12.96 8.00 14.62
C THR A 149 -12.38 6.87 15.49
N GLN A 150 -11.06 6.62 15.39
CA GLN A 150 -10.43 5.50 16.09
C GLN A 150 -9.80 5.96 17.42
N PRO A 151 -10.31 5.52 18.58
CA PRO A 151 -9.83 6.02 19.89
C PRO A 151 -8.38 5.62 20.21
N ASN A 152 -7.84 4.62 19.54
CA ASN A 152 -6.46 4.13 19.73
C ASN A 152 -5.46 4.70 18.72
N LEU A 153 -5.88 5.61 17.84
CA LEU A 153 -5.03 6.28 16.86
C LEU A 153 -5.01 7.80 17.12
N ASP A 154 -3.87 8.42 16.95
CA ASP A 154 -3.71 9.87 17.12
C ASP A 154 -3.79 10.57 15.76
N SER A 155 -4.96 11.09 15.43
CA SER A 155 -5.21 11.82 14.18
C SER A 155 -4.41 13.12 14.04
N LYS A 156 -3.82 13.63 15.14
CA LYS A 156 -2.94 14.81 15.12
C LYS A 156 -1.48 14.48 14.82
N ARG A 157 -1.13 13.21 14.79
CA ARG A 157 0.24 12.72 14.50
C ARG A 157 0.22 11.69 13.38
N VAL A 158 -0.21 12.12 12.18
CA VAL A 158 -0.25 11.28 10.98
C VAL A 158 0.87 11.67 10.03
N ALA A 159 1.58 10.68 9.53
CA ALA A 159 2.56 10.82 8.44
C ALA A 159 2.12 9.97 7.25
N VAL A 160 2.41 10.45 6.03
CA VAL A 160 2.27 9.68 4.79
C VAL A 160 3.65 9.31 4.26
N TYR A 161 3.79 8.09 3.78
CA TYR A 161 5.04 7.54 3.23
C TYR A 161 4.72 6.73 1.99
N GLY A 162 5.46 6.93 0.90
CA GLY A 162 5.24 6.15 -0.32
C GLY A 162 6.36 6.30 -1.33
N GLY A 163 6.45 5.33 -2.22
CA GLY A 163 7.44 5.30 -3.29
C GLY A 163 6.80 5.16 -4.67
N SER A 164 7.47 5.70 -5.71
CA SER A 164 6.98 5.65 -7.09
C SER A 164 5.58 6.28 -7.21
N TYR A 165 4.57 5.54 -7.64
CA TYR A 165 3.17 6.02 -7.60
C TYR A 165 2.71 6.38 -6.17
N GLY A 166 3.11 5.58 -5.16
CA GLY A 166 2.86 5.93 -3.75
C GLY A 166 3.51 7.26 -3.36
N GLY A 167 4.64 7.62 -3.98
CA GLY A 167 5.27 8.93 -3.84
C GLY A 167 4.44 10.07 -4.44
N TYR A 168 3.85 9.88 -5.63
CA TYR A 168 2.83 10.81 -6.16
C TYR A 168 1.69 11.00 -5.16
N MET A 169 1.16 9.91 -4.62
CA MET A 169 0.09 9.95 -3.62
C MET A 169 0.49 10.73 -2.36
N VAL A 170 1.76 10.63 -1.95
CA VAL A 170 2.33 11.43 -0.85
C VAL A 170 2.34 12.92 -1.20
N LEU A 171 2.84 13.27 -2.39
CA LEU A 171 2.88 14.68 -2.87
C LEU A 171 1.47 15.26 -2.96
N ALA A 172 0.53 14.56 -3.59
CA ALA A 172 -0.86 14.97 -3.70
C ALA A 172 -1.54 15.10 -2.32
N SER A 173 -1.28 14.16 -1.41
CA SER A 173 -1.78 14.24 -0.03
C SER A 173 -1.20 15.44 0.73
N ALA A 174 0.06 15.78 0.51
CA ALA A 174 0.67 16.97 1.10
C ALA A 174 0.06 18.28 0.56
N VAL A 175 -0.39 18.30 -0.69
CA VAL A 175 -1.10 19.46 -1.28
C VAL A 175 -2.53 19.58 -0.72
N HIS A 176 -3.29 18.47 -0.70
CA HIS A 176 -4.72 18.50 -0.36
C HIS A 176 -5.00 18.44 1.16
N TYR A 177 -4.10 17.85 1.97
CA TYR A 177 -4.33 17.54 3.39
C TYR A 177 -3.17 17.98 4.30
N SER A 178 -2.42 19.02 3.92
CA SER A 178 -1.23 19.47 4.66
C SER A 178 -1.50 19.81 6.12
N ASP A 179 -2.67 20.36 6.43
CA ASP A 179 -3.11 20.73 7.78
C ASP A 179 -3.36 19.51 8.70
N ARG A 180 -3.58 18.34 8.10
CA ARG A 180 -3.85 17.08 8.81
C ARG A 180 -2.60 16.20 8.94
N LEU A 181 -1.50 16.55 8.27
CA LEU A 181 -0.28 15.74 8.21
C LEU A 181 0.83 16.38 9.02
N LYS A 182 1.59 15.56 9.76
CA LYS A 182 2.82 15.98 10.47
C LYS A 182 4.08 15.79 9.65
N ALA A 183 4.06 14.83 8.73
CA ALA A 183 5.19 14.57 7.84
C ALA A 183 4.69 13.89 6.56
N ALA A 184 5.42 14.14 5.48
CA ALA A 184 5.26 13.47 4.20
C ALA A 184 6.64 13.01 3.72
N VAL A 185 6.77 11.73 3.38
CA VAL A 185 8.03 11.13 2.93
C VAL A 185 7.83 10.55 1.55
N ASP A 186 8.29 11.28 0.56
CA ASP A 186 8.28 10.86 -0.85
C ASP A 186 9.58 10.14 -1.21
N ILE A 187 9.46 8.99 -1.85
CA ILE A 187 10.56 8.22 -2.40
C ILE A 187 10.37 8.08 -3.91
N VAL A 188 11.12 8.87 -4.67
CA VAL A 188 11.11 8.88 -6.15
C VAL A 188 9.70 8.96 -6.76
N GLY A 189 8.84 9.80 -6.20
CA GLY A 189 7.46 10.00 -6.65
C GLY A 189 7.37 10.68 -8.00
N ILE A 190 6.22 10.49 -8.66
CA ILE A 190 5.88 11.17 -9.90
C ILE A 190 5.42 12.59 -9.55
N SER A 191 6.26 13.59 -9.76
CA SER A 191 5.93 14.98 -9.48
C SER A 191 5.23 15.68 -10.66
N ASN A 192 5.34 15.13 -11.89
CA ASN A 192 4.65 15.62 -13.06
C ASN A 192 4.39 14.49 -14.04
N PHE A 193 3.11 14.21 -14.31
CA PHE A 193 2.70 13.08 -15.15
C PHE A 193 3.08 13.26 -16.62
N VAL A 194 3.01 14.49 -17.16
CA VAL A 194 3.34 14.74 -18.57
C VAL A 194 4.81 14.47 -18.84
N THR A 195 5.71 15.00 -18.00
CA THR A 195 7.15 14.73 -18.14
C THR A 195 7.49 13.28 -17.86
N PHE A 196 6.83 12.66 -16.90
CA PHE A 196 6.97 11.23 -16.61
C PHE A 196 6.63 10.37 -17.84
N LEU A 197 5.48 10.60 -18.49
CA LEU A 197 5.05 9.86 -19.68
C LEU A 197 6.00 10.11 -20.87
N LYS A 198 6.36 11.38 -21.13
CA LYS A 198 7.30 11.74 -22.22
C LYS A 198 8.68 11.09 -22.04
N ASN A 199 9.15 10.94 -20.79
CA ASN A 199 10.45 10.33 -20.47
C ASN A 199 10.41 8.81 -20.25
N THR A 200 9.23 8.21 -20.21
CA THR A 200 9.08 6.76 -20.08
C THR A 200 9.58 6.06 -21.35
N LYS A 201 10.33 4.96 -21.18
CA LYS A 201 10.84 4.16 -22.31
C LYS A 201 9.70 3.65 -23.18
N ASP A 202 9.90 3.64 -24.49
CA ASP A 202 8.86 3.37 -25.51
C ASP A 202 8.10 2.07 -25.25
N TYR A 203 8.81 1.00 -24.89
CA TYR A 203 8.18 -0.32 -24.63
C TYR A 203 7.18 -0.34 -23.45
N ARG A 204 7.20 0.68 -22.56
CA ARG A 204 6.31 0.80 -21.41
C ARG A 204 5.36 1.98 -21.51
N ARG A 205 5.59 2.91 -22.42
CA ARG A 205 4.88 4.19 -22.47
C ARG A 205 3.40 4.01 -22.75
N ASP A 206 3.05 3.20 -23.74
CA ASP A 206 1.64 2.99 -24.09
C ASP A 206 0.88 2.28 -22.98
N LEU A 207 1.51 1.33 -22.28
CA LEU A 207 0.93 0.71 -21.09
C LEU A 207 0.63 1.76 -20.00
N ARG A 208 1.56 2.70 -19.77
CA ARG A 208 1.36 3.80 -18.82
C ARG A 208 0.28 4.78 -19.24
N ARG A 209 0.14 5.05 -20.54
CA ARG A 209 -0.94 5.89 -21.07
C ARG A 209 -2.33 5.32 -20.83
N VAL A 210 -2.49 4.01 -20.94
CA VAL A 210 -3.77 3.34 -20.63
C VAL A 210 -4.17 3.58 -19.18
N GLU A 211 -3.21 3.58 -18.28
CA GLU A 211 -3.41 3.71 -16.84
C GLU A 211 -3.55 5.19 -16.41
N TYR A 212 -2.58 6.03 -16.79
CA TYR A 212 -2.52 7.44 -16.33
C TYR A 212 -3.33 8.41 -17.19
N GLY A 213 -3.58 8.05 -18.44
CA GLY A 213 -4.10 8.93 -19.48
C GLY A 213 -3.04 9.24 -20.54
N ASP A 214 -3.48 9.61 -21.74
CA ASP A 214 -2.60 9.88 -22.88
C ASP A 214 -2.30 11.37 -22.98
N GLU A 215 -1.05 11.75 -22.67
CA GLU A 215 -0.60 13.14 -22.72
C GLU A 215 -0.56 13.76 -24.14
N ARG A 216 -0.86 12.97 -25.17
CA ARG A 216 -1.01 13.46 -26.56
C ARG A 216 -2.40 14.02 -26.82
N ASP A 217 -3.39 13.67 -26.01
CA ASP A 217 -4.70 14.31 -25.99
C ASP A 217 -4.61 15.64 -25.23
N PRO A 218 -4.98 16.79 -25.85
CA PRO A 218 -4.82 18.09 -25.22
C PRO A 218 -5.63 18.28 -23.92
N GLU A 219 -6.81 17.68 -23.80
CA GLU A 219 -7.62 17.77 -22.59
C GLU A 219 -6.99 16.92 -21.47
N MET A 220 -6.53 15.73 -21.82
CA MET A 220 -5.82 14.86 -20.87
C MET A 220 -4.47 15.49 -20.45
N GLU A 221 -3.70 16.06 -21.38
CA GLU A 221 -2.46 16.77 -21.03
C GLU A 221 -2.73 17.90 -20.03
N LYS A 222 -3.76 18.72 -20.28
CA LYS A 222 -4.18 19.80 -19.37
C LYS A 222 -4.55 19.25 -17.99
N PHE A 223 -5.31 18.16 -17.94
CA PHE A 223 -5.68 17.51 -16.68
C PHE A 223 -4.44 16.99 -15.95
N LEU A 224 -3.56 16.25 -16.64
CA LEU A 224 -2.33 15.71 -16.06
C LEU A 224 -1.40 16.81 -15.53
N GLN A 225 -1.34 17.98 -16.20
CA GLN A 225 -0.62 19.14 -15.68
C GLN A 225 -1.26 19.72 -14.42
N SER A 226 -2.60 19.71 -14.32
CA SER A 226 -3.30 20.29 -13.18
C SER A 226 -3.16 19.49 -11.88
N ILE A 227 -2.83 18.21 -11.99
CA ILE A 227 -2.63 17.29 -10.85
C ILE A 227 -1.14 16.95 -10.60
N SER A 228 -0.23 17.71 -11.23
CA SER A 228 1.24 17.52 -11.17
C SER A 228 1.90 18.52 -10.25
#